data_b001c27d393010057b36a0260d9bc165
#
_entry.id   b001c27d393010057b36a0260d9bc165
#
_cell.length_a   1.000
_cell.length_b   1.000
_cell.length_c   1.000
_cell.angle_alpha   90.00
_cell.angle_beta   90.00
_cell.angle_gamma   90.00
#
_symmetry.space_group_name_H-M   'P 1'
#
loop_
_entity.id
_entity.type
_entity.pdbx_description
1 polymer ?
#
loop_
_entity_poly.entity_id
_entity_poly.type
_entity_poly.pdbx_seq_one_letter_code
_entity_poly.pdbx_strand_id
1 'polypeptide(L)'
;SHQNPLLKRQLDGVALRIVRQNGKILDKATKQRVTHYMLSDKIKSLPYHRLLDIKMETGTGKTYVYTRTMFELHKRCGFNKFIIAVPTLPIKAGTASFLKEQEVKRHFEMVCNYNAEIELCLLEPQKQQKKGRLNMPSAVGHFFYGSHHVKHKIYVLLLNTQLITNGKLLTREDYDQMLGEFHRPVDAIADTKP
;
A
#
# COMPACT_ATOMS: atom_id res chain seq x y z
N SER A 1 -1.13 22.07 15.87
CA SER A 1 -0.84 20.72 15.35
C SER A 1 0.12 20.02 16.30
N HIS A 2 -0.44 19.21 17.22
CA HIS A 2 0.38 18.46 18.18
C HIS A 2 0.87 17.17 17.50
N GLN A 3 2.12 17.19 17.05
CA GLN A 3 2.79 15.97 16.62
C GLN A 3 3.02 15.06 17.83
N ASN A 4 2.52 13.83 17.78
CA ASN A 4 2.71 12.85 18.85
C ASN A 4 4.19 12.49 18.98
N PRO A 5 4.82 12.73 20.17
CA PRO A 5 6.25 12.51 20.39
C PRO A 5 6.71 11.06 20.15
N LEU A 6 5.82 10.06 20.36
CA LEU A 6 6.14 8.64 20.16
C LEU A 6 6.28 8.25 18.70
N LEU A 7 5.45 8.82 17.81
CA LEU A 7 5.59 8.59 16.37
C LEU A 7 6.83 9.28 15.84
N LYS A 8 7.13 10.48 16.35
CA LYS A 8 8.36 11.20 16.04
C LYS A 8 9.58 10.37 16.45
N ARG A 9 9.61 9.79 17.66
CA ARG A 9 10.70 8.91 18.11
C ARG A 9 10.83 7.62 17.33
N GLN A 10 9.74 6.97 16.93
CA GLN A 10 9.79 5.73 16.12
C GLN A 10 10.17 6.03 14.67
N LEU A 11 9.65 7.10 14.07
CA LEU A 11 10.09 7.57 12.76
C LEU A 11 11.51 8.16 12.83
N ASP A 12 11.87 8.85 13.90
CA ASP A 12 13.21 9.36 14.14
C ASP A 12 14.25 8.25 14.28
N GLY A 13 13.92 7.11 14.89
CA GLY A 13 14.83 5.96 15.01
C GLY A 13 15.13 5.26 13.68
N VAL A 14 14.22 5.28 12.71
CA VAL A 14 14.35 4.58 11.42
C VAL A 14 14.55 5.55 10.25
N ALA A 15 13.79 6.62 10.19
CA ALA A 15 13.80 7.57 9.07
C ALA A 15 14.90 8.63 9.15
N LEU A 16 15.34 9.00 10.35
CA LEU A 16 16.40 10.00 10.53
C LEU A 16 17.81 9.49 10.24
N ARG A 17 17.97 8.21 9.97
CA ARG A 17 19.27 7.66 9.54
C ARG A 17 19.60 7.96 8.09
N ILE A 18 18.60 8.29 7.29
CA ILE A 18 18.76 8.50 5.84
C ILE A 18 18.47 9.96 5.51
N VAL A 19 19.48 10.68 5.07
CA VAL A 19 19.36 12.08 4.64
C VAL A 19 19.70 12.18 3.17
N ARG A 20 18.85 12.85 2.40
CA ARG A 20 19.19 13.25 1.03
C ARG A 20 20.03 14.53 1.07
N GLN A 21 21.26 14.44 0.63
CA GLN A 21 22.13 15.59 0.47
C GLN A 21 22.63 15.62 -0.98
N ASN A 22 22.39 16.72 -1.70
CA ASN A 22 22.78 16.91 -3.11
C ASN A 22 22.33 15.74 -4.04
N GLY A 23 21.11 15.27 -3.89
CA GLY A 23 20.55 14.15 -4.67
C GLY A 23 21.08 12.77 -4.29
N LYS A 24 22.02 12.66 -3.35
CA LYS A 24 22.53 11.40 -2.84
C LYS A 24 21.84 11.03 -1.53
N ILE A 25 21.51 9.75 -1.37
CA ILE A 25 20.96 9.24 -0.12
C ILE A 25 22.14 8.78 0.74
N LEU A 26 22.29 9.41 1.90
CA LEU A 26 23.39 9.14 2.83
C LEU A 26 22.83 8.61 4.16
N ASP A 27 23.51 7.65 4.74
CA ASP A 27 23.28 7.28 6.14
C ASP A 27 23.72 8.45 7.04
N LYS A 28 22.85 8.91 7.92
CA LYS A 28 23.08 10.10 8.76
C LYS A 28 24.24 9.93 9.73
N ALA A 29 24.44 8.71 10.23
CA ALA A 29 25.50 8.40 11.19
C ALA A 29 26.85 8.21 10.51
N THR A 30 26.88 7.45 9.41
CA THR A 30 28.15 7.08 8.73
C THR A 30 28.50 8.02 7.59
N LYS A 31 27.57 8.87 7.12
CA LYS A 31 27.72 9.73 5.93
C LYS A 31 28.03 8.92 4.65
N GLN A 32 27.89 7.61 4.69
CA GLN A 32 28.12 6.75 3.53
C GLN A 32 26.92 6.73 2.60
N ARG A 33 27.18 6.57 1.31
CA ARG A 33 26.14 6.46 0.29
C ARG A 33 25.34 5.18 0.50
N VAL A 34 24.03 5.32 0.75
CA VAL A 34 23.13 4.17 0.74
C VAL A 34 22.77 3.84 -0.70
N THR A 35 23.19 2.69 -1.18
CA THR A 35 22.89 2.22 -2.52
C THR A 35 21.50 1.57 -2.49
N HIS A 36 20.48 2.29 -2.99
CA HIS A 36 19.17 1.70 -3.19
C HIS A 36 19.19 0.89 -4.49
N TYR A 37 19.35 -0.40 -4.35
CA TYR A 37 19.14 -1.31 -5.46
C TYR A 37 17.64 -1.27 -5.81
N MET A 38 17.29 -0.99 -7.05
CA MET A 38 15.97 -1.10 -7.66
C MET A 38 15.01 0.11 -7.59
N LEU A 39 15.41 1.28 -7.18
CA LEU A 39 14.58 2.45 -7.44
C LEU A 39 14.80 2.94 -8.87
N SER A 40 13.74 2.94 -9.69
CA SER A 40 13.79 3.55 -11.02
C SER A 40 14.12 5.03 -10.91
N ASP A 41 14.71 5.62 -11.96
CA ASP A 41 15.05 7.04 -11.96
C ASP A 41 13.80 7.93 -11.78
N LYS A 42 12.64 7.46 -12.23
CA LYS A 42 11.35 8.12 -12.00
C LYS A 42 11.00 8.17 -10.50
N ILE A 43 11.24 7.10 -9.74
CA ILE A 43 11.00 7.08 -8.29
C ILE A 43 12.02 7.97 -7.57
N LYS A 44 13.27 7.97 -8.02
CA LYS A 44 14.31 8.87 -7.48
C LYS A 44 14.00 10.35 -7.69
N SER A 45 13.22 10.68 -8.72
CA SER A 45 12.78 12.04 -9.02
C SER A 45 11.56 12.50 -8.23
N LEU A 46 10.87 11.59 -7.51
CA LEU A 46 9.74 11.98 -6.66
C LEU A 46 10.19 12.95 -5.56
N PRO A 47 9.34 13.93 -5.22
CA PRO A 47 9.62 14.82 -4.11
C PRO A 47 9.91 14.05 -2.82
N TYR A 48 10.97 14.43 -2.12
CA TYR A 48 11.45 13.76 -0.90
C TYR A 48 10.35 13.48 0.14
N HIS A 49 9.40 14.40 0.30
CA HIS A 49 8.31 14.29 1.25
C HIS A 49 7.23 13.25 0.87
N ARG A 50 7.30 12.68 -0.34
CA ARG A 50 6.35 11.65 -0.82
C ARG A 50 6.94 10.24 -0.82
N LEU A 51 8.19 10.08 -0.43
CA LEU A 51 8.88 8.80 -0.42
C LEU A 51 9.50 8.54 0.95
N LEU A 52 9.08 7.45 1.59
CA LEU A 52 9.65 6.96 2.83
C LEU A 52 10.20 5.55 2.62
N ASP A 53 11.51 5.41 2.75
CA ASP A 53 12.19 4.11 2.71
C ASP A 53 12.34 3.54 4.10
N ILE A 54 11.79 2.35 4.34
CA ILE A 54 11.92 1.61 5.60
C ILE A 54 12.69 0.32 5.34
N LYS A 55 13.92 0.23 5.84
CA LYS A 55 14.74 -0.99 5.76
C LYS A 55 14.57 -1.80 7.04
N MET A 56 14.10 -3.02 6.89
CA MET A 56 13.94 -3.99 7.98
C MET A 56 14.44 -5.37 7.53
N GLU A 57 15.02 -6.13 8.44
CA GLU A 57 15.45 -7.49 8.17
C GLU A 57 14.28 -8.45 7.96
N THR A 58 14.55 -9.61 7.38
CA THR A 58 13.54 -10.66 7.20
C THR A 58 13.10 -11.20 8.56
N GLY A 59 11.81 -11.43 8.76
CA GLY A 59 11.26 -11.93 10.02
C GLY A 59 11.04 -10.87 11.11
N THR A 60 11.37 -9.60 10.90
CA THR A 60 11.29 -8.56 11.92
C THR A 60 9.92 -7.86 12.00
N GLY A 61 8.87 -8.43 11.41
CA GLY A 61 7.52 -7.91 11.52
C GLY A 61 7.14 -6.78 10.54
N LYS A 62 7.74 -6.77 9.33
CA LYS A 62 7.39 -5.77 8.29
C LYS A 62 5.89 -5.62 8.08
N THR A 63 5.18 -6.75 7.99
CA THR A 63 3.72 -6.77 7.79
C THR A 63 2.98 -6.05 8.92
N TYR A 64 3.39 -6.28 10.15
CA TYR A 64 2.85 -5.58 11.31
C TYR A 64 3.10 -4.05 11.22
N VAL A 65 4.32 -3.65 10.85
CA VAL A 65 4.71 -2.23 10.80
C VAL A 65 3.89 -1.47 9.78
N TYR A 66 3.79 -1.95 8.54
CA TYR A 66 2.99 -1.22 7.55
C TYR A 66 1.48 -1.29 7.83
N THR A 67 0.98 -2.38 8.42
CA THR A 67 -0.41 -2.46 8.85
C THR A 67 -0.71 -1.43 9.94
N ARG A 68 0.14 -1.33 10.96
CA ARG A 68 0.03 -0.30 11.99
C ARG A 68 0.11 1.11 11.39
N THR A 69 0.99 1.32 10.42
CA THR A 69 1.12 2.60 9.71
C THR A 69 -0.19 2.98 9.00
N MET A 70 -0.88 2.04 8.34
CA MET A 70 -2.19 2.31 7.73
C MET A 70 -3.21 2.76 8.77
N PHE A 71 -3.30 2.08 9.92
CA PHE A 71 -4.19 2.49 11.02
C PHE A 71 -3.85 3.88 11.58
N GLU A 72 -2.57 4.18 11.76
CA GLU A 72 -2.13 5.50 12.23
C GLU A 72 -2.46 6.61 11.22
N LEU A 73 -2.23 6.38 9.94
CA LEU A 73 -2.58 7.32 8.88
C LEU A 73 -4.09 7.52 8.77
N HIS A 74 -4.87 6.45 8.91
CA HIS A 74 -6.32 6.53 8.98
C HIS A 74 -6.78 7.37 10.18
N LYS A 75 -6.29 7.06 11.37
CA LYS A 75 -6.67 7.74 12.62
C LYS A 75 -6.29 9.21 12.64
N ARG A 76 -5.14 9.58 12.08
CA ARG A 76 -4.58 10.95 12.17
C ARG A 76 -4.88 11.81 10.97
N CYS A 77 -4.91 11.20 9.79
CA CYS A 77 -5.00 11.92 8.51
C CYS A 77 -6.31 11.64 7.76
N GLY A 78 -7.09 10.66 8.22
CA GLY A 78 -8.34 10.28 7.58
C GLY A 78 -8.17 9.46 6.30
N PHE A 79 -6.94 8.97 6.01
CA PHE A 79 -6.73 8.09 4.86
C PHE A 79 -7.44 6.76 5.08
N ASN A 80 -8.20 6.31 4.10
CA ASN A 80 -8.97 5.08 4.18
C ASN A 80 -8.72 4.12 3.01
N LYS A 81 -7.85 4.47 2.06
CA LYS A 81 -7.49 3.64 0.93
C LYS A 81 -5.98 3.47 0.85
N PHE A 82 -5.53 2.23 0.75
CA PHE A 82 -4.11 1.88 0.70
C PHE A 82 -3.87 0.80 -0.35
N ILE A 83 -2.71 0.84 -1.00
CA ILE A 83 -2.26 -0.20 -1.93
C ILE A 83 -1.05 -0.89 -1.34
N ILE A 84 -1.11 -2.22 -1.24
CA ILE A 84 0.04 -3.05 -0.89
C ILE A 84 0.47 -3.82 -2.13
N ALA A 85 1.64 -3.49 -2.66
CA ALA A 85 2.25 -4.19 -3.77
C ALA A 85 3.39 -5.08 -3.29
N VAL A 86 3.27 -6.39 -3.52
CA VAL A 86 4.25 -7.39 -3.07
C VAL A 86 4.90 -8.11 -4.24
N PRO A 87 6.18 -8.52 -4.11
CA PRO A 87 6.93 -9.07 -5.24
C PRO A 87 6.53 -10.51 -5.60
N THR A 88 6.08 -11.31 -4.63
CA THR A 88 5.86 -12.75 -4.85
C THR A 88 4.50 -13.22 -4.32
N LEU A 89 4.00 -14.31 -4.89
CA LEU A 89 2.73 -14.92 -4.46
C LEU A 89 2.76 -15.43 -3.01
N PRO A 90 3.83 -16.07 -2.50
CA PRO A 90 3.90 -16.46 -1.10
C PRO A 90 3.81 -15.27 -0.15
N ILE A 91 4.47 -14.16 -0.45
CA ILE A 91 4.38 -12.92 0.36
C ILE A 91 2.96 -12.37 0.31
N LYS A 92 2.32 -12.38 -0.86
CA LYS A 92 0.92 -11.97 -1.02
C LYS A 92 -0.02 -12.82 -0.16
N ALA A 93 0.13 -14.14 -0.22
CA ALA A 93 -0.66 -15.07 0.58
C ALA A 93 -0.45 -14.85 2.09
N GLY A 94 0.79 -14.73 2.54
CA GLY A 94 1.11 -14.44 3.94
C GLY A 94 0.56 -13.09 4.42
N THR A 95 0.66 -12.05 3.58
CA THR A 95 0.07 -10.74 3.87
C THR A 95 -1.47 -10.83 3.98
N ALA A 96 -2.12 -11.51 3.03
CA ALA A 96 -3.56 -11.69 3.04
C ALA A 96 -4.04 -12.48 4.27
N SER A 97 -3.31 -13.55 4.64
CA SER A 97 -3.59 -14.33 5.85
C SER A 97 -3.49 -13.47 7.09
N PHE A 98 -2.40 -12.74 7.25
CA PHE A 98 -2.18 -11.83 8.38
C PHE A 98 -3.31 -10.78 8.52
N LEU A 99 -3.70 -10.13 7.43
CA LEU A 99 -4.74 -9.09 7.48
C LEU A 99 -6.15 -9.65 7.76
N LYS A 100 -6.40 -10.94 7.49
CA LYS A 100 -7.68 -11.61 7.74
C LYS A 100 -7.76 -12.27 9.12
N GLU A 101 -6.63 -12.46 9.79
CA GLU A 101 -6.55 -13.20 11.04
C GLU A 101 -7.28 -12.47 12.17
N GLN A 102 -8.16 -13.20 12.87
CA GLN A 102 -9.00 -12.61 13.92
C GLN A 102 -8.17 -12.12 15.12
N GLU A 103 -7.10 -12.81 15.45
CA GLU A 103 -6.20 -12.40 16.54
C GLU A 103 -5.49 -11.09 16.23
N VAL A 104 -5.08 -10.92 14.97
CA VAL A 104 -4.47 -9.66 14.49
C VAL A 104 -5.49 -8.51 14.56
N LYS A 105 -6.72 -8.74 14.11
CA LYS A 105 -7.80 -7.75 14.21
C LYS A 105 -8.04 -7.35 15.67
N ARG A 106 -8.20 -8.34 16.54
CA ARG A 106 -8.39 -8.12 17.98
C ARG A 106 -7.22 -7.37 18.62
N HIS A 107 -5.99 -7.70 18.22
CA HIS A 107 -4.81 -6.99 18.70
C HIS A 107 -4.83 -5.50 18.33
N PHE A 108 -5.12 -5.17 17.07
CA PHE A 108 -5.18 -3.77 16.64
C PHE A 108 -6.34 -3.01 17.28
N GLU A 109 -7.46 -3.66 17.52
CA GLU A 109 -8.62 -3.09 18.20
C GLU A 109 -8.35 -2.89 19.71
N MET A 110 -8.01 -3.96 20.43
CA MET A 110 -7.95 -3.93 21.90
C MET A 110 -6.64 -3.39 22.46
N VAL A 111 -5.49 -3.72 21.84
CA VAL A 111 -4.17 -3.31 22.36
C VAL A 111 -3.74 -1.97 21.76
N CYS A 112 -4.01 -1.74 20.48
CA CYS A 112 -3.62 -0.52 19.79
C CYS A 112 -4.73 0.55 19.78
N ASN A 113 -5.94 0.21 20.21
CA ASN A 113 -7.11 1.09 20.27
C ASN A 113 -7.44 1.75 18.92
N TYR A 114 -7.51 0.91 17.85
CA TYR A 114 -7.97 1.34 16.54
C TYR A 114 -9.39 0.87 16.30
N ASN A 115 -10.29 1.82 15.98
CA ASN A 115 -11.72 1.55 15.76
C ASN A 115 -12.04 1.36 14.27
N ALA A 116 -11.10 0.90 13.48
CA ALA A 116 -11.29 0.69 12.05
C ALA A 116 -11.04 -0.76 11.67
N GLU A 117 -11.81 -1.25 10.71
CA GLU A 117 -11.68 -2.59 10.16
C GLU A 117 -11.05 -2.54 8.77
N ILE A 118 -10.14 -3.48 8.48
CA ILE A 118 -9.53 -3.62 7.16
C ILE A 118 -10.46 -4.43 6.25
N GLU A 119 -10.89 -3.78 5.16
CA GLU A 119 -11.57 -4.40 4.03
C GLU A 119 -10.53 -4.76 2.96
N LEU A 120 -10.20 -6.05 2.84
CA LEU A 120 -9.15 -6.52 1.96
C LEU A 120 -9.68 -6.79 0.55
N CYS A 121 -9.24 -5.99 -0.42
CA CYS A 121 -9.49 -6.16 -1.84
C CYS A 121 -8.30 -6.91 -2.47
N LEU A 122 -8.45 -8.21 -2.68
CA LEU A 122 -7.37 -9.06 -3.19
C LEU A 122 -7.41 -9.13 -4.72
N LEU A 123 -6.46 -8.48 -5.39
CA LEU A 123 -6.37 -8.51 -6.84
C LEU A 123 -5.63 -9.76 -7.30
N GLU A 124 -6.37 -10.64 -7.99
CA GLU A 124 -5.84 -11.87 -8.57
C GLU A 124 -5.69 -11.76 -10.09
N PRO A 125 -4.71 -12.48 -10.70
CA PRO A 125 -4.65 -12.63 -12.13
C PRO A 125 -5.93 -13.30 -12.65
N GLN A 126 -6.58 -12.70 -13.62
CA GLN A 126 -7.74 -13.33 -14.24
C GLN A 126 -7.29 -14.37 -15.27
N LYS A 127 -7.92 -15.55 -15.25
CA LYS A 127 -7.75 -16.53 -16.33
C LYS A 127 -8.33 -15.94 -17.60
N GLN A 128 -7.57 -15.98 -18.69
CA GLN A 128 -8.07 -15.54 -20.00
C GLN A 128 -9.30 -16.38 -20.37
N GLN A 129 -10.42 -15.73 -20.53
CA GLN A 129 -11.58 -16.36 -21.16
C GLN A 129 -11.30 -16.44 -22.67
N LYS A 130 -11.49 -17.63 -23.26
CA LYS A 130 -11.19 -17.88 -24.67
C LYS A 130 -12.09 -17.10 -25.64
N LYS A 131 -13.23 -16.59 -25.22
CA LYS A 131 -14.17 -15.75 -26.01
C LYS A 131 -14.93 -14.80 -25.09
N GLY A 132 -15.03 -13.53 -25.45
CA GLY A 132 -15.85 -12.52 -24.78
C GLY A 132 -15.03 -11.38 -24.15
N ARG A 133 -15.73 -10.35 -23.71
CA ARG A 133 -15.18 -9.27 -22.89
C ARG A 133 -14.78 -9.84 -21.53
N LEU A 134 -13.72 -9.33 -20.96
CA LEU A 134 -13.30 -9.69 -19.60
C LEU A 134 -14.14 -8.96 -18.58
N ASN A 135 -14.47 -9.64 -17.50
CA ASN A 135 -15.14 -8.98 -16.37
C ASN A 135 -14.17 -8.05 -15.66
N MET A 136 -14.66 -6.87 -15.28
CA MET A 136 -13.89 -5.96 -14.43
C MET A 136 -13.51 -6.68 -13.12
N PRO A 137 -12.22 -6.65 -12.69
CA PRO A 137 -11.82 -7.31 -11.45
C PRO A 137 -12.63 -6.78 -10.25
N SER A 138 -13.37 -7.66 -9.59
CA SER A 138 -14.24 -7.29 -8.46
C SER A 138 -13.48 -6.58 -7.33
N ALA A 139 -12.21 -6.96 -7.10
CA ALA A 139 -11.34 -6.32 -6.12
C ALA A 139 -11.11 -4.83 -6.43
N VAL A 140 -10.98 -4.47 -7.71
CA VAL A 140 -10.84 -3.07 -8.13
C VAL A 140 -12.16 -2.33 -7.93
N GLY A 141 -13.28 -2.95 -8.29
CA GLY A 141 -14.61 -2.37 -8.07
C GLY A 141 -14.88 -2.10 -6.59
N HIS A 142 -14.64 -3.07 -5.72
CA HIS A 142 -14.77 -2.90 -4.26
C HIS A 142 -13.87 -1.79 -3.73
N PHE A 143 -12.64 -1.73 -4.19
CA PHE A 143 -11.70 -0.69 -3.80
C PHE A 143 -12.13 0.70 -4.30
N PHE A 144 -12.59 0.80 -5.55
CA PHE A 144 -13.04 2.05 -6.16
C PHE A 144 -14.29 2.60 -5.46
N TYR A 145 -15.33 1.77 -5.31
CA TYR A 145 -16.59 2.18 -4.69
C TYR A 145 -16.53 2.27 -3.16
N GLY A 146 -15.44 1.81 -2.54
CA GLY A 146 -15.21 1.96 -1.11
C GLY A 146 -15.33 3.43 -0.70
N SER A 147 -16.25 3.73 0.21
CA SER A 147 -16.58 5.12 0.57
C SER A 147 -15.56 5.73 1.51
N HIS A 148 -15.08 6.94 1.19
CA HIS A 148 -14.28 7.75 2.10
C HIS A 148 -15.05 8.23 3.34
N HIS A 149 -16.38 8.19 3.30
CA HIS A 149 -17.22 8.63 4.41
C HIS A 149 -17.43 7.56 5.49
N VAL A 150 -17.01 6.32 5.23
CA VAL A 150 -17.13 5.23 6.22
C VAL A 150 -15.95 5.31 7.18
N LYS A 151 -16.12 6.01 8.28
CA LYS A 151 -15.08 6.28 9.29
C LYS A 151 -14.46 5.04 9.96
N HIS A 152 -15.06 3.87 9.77
CA HIS A 152 -14.62 2.62 10.42
C HIS A 152 -14.07 1.59 9.45
N LYS A 153 -13.81 1.97 8.19
CA LYS A 153 -13.26 1.03 7.18
C LYS A 153 -12.01 1.58 6.53
N ILE A 154 -11.02 0.71 6.41
CA ILE A 154 -9.78 0.92 5.67
C ILE A 154 -9.78 -0.07 4.51
N TYR A 155 -9.83 0.44 3.28
CA TYR A 155 -9.80 -0.40 2.08
C TYR A 155 -8.35 -0.63 1.65
N VAL A 156 -7.96 -1.89 1.54
CA VAL A 156 -6.59 -2.27 1.17
C VAL A 156 -6.62 -3.07 -0.11
N LEU A 157 -6.07 -2.51 -1.19
CA LEU A 157 -5.86 -3.24 -2.44
C LEU A 157 -4.51 -3.98 -2.37
N LEU A 158 -4.56 -5.31 -2.22
CA LEU A 158 -3.37 -6.15 -2.19
C LEU A 158 -3.15 -6.80 -3.55
N LEU A 159 -1.99 -6.54 -4.15
CA LEU A 159 -1.65 -7.03 -5.47
C LEU A 159 -0.18 -7.44 -5.58
N ASN A 160 0.13 -8.22 -6.61
CA ASN A 160 1.51 -8.54 -6.95
C ASN A 160 2.08 -7.45 -7.87
N THR A 161 3.34 -7.04 -7.64
CA THR A 161 4.03 -6.03 -8.45
C THR A 161 4.04 -6.34 -9.95
N GLN A 162 4.04 -7.62 -10.33
CA GLN A 162 3.95 -8.04 -11.73
C GLN A 162 2.65 -7.58 -12.41
N LEU A 163 1.55 -7.43 -11.67
CA LEU A 163 0.30 -6.91 -12.21
C LEU A 163 0.38 -5.42 -12.57
N ILE A 164 1.29 -4.69 -11.93
CA ILE A 164 1.56 -3.27 -12.23
C ILE A 164 2.53 -3.17 -13.42
N THR A 165 3.62 -3.95 -13.40
CA THR A 165 4.72 -3.79 -14.37
C THR A 165 4.44 -4.44 -15.71
N ASN A 166 3.78 -5.61 -15.72
CA ASN A 166 3.45 -6.38 -16.92
C ASN A 166 1.95 -6.33 -17.28
N GLY A 167 1.26 -5.39 -16.68
CA GLY A 167 -0.15 -5.49 -16.41
C GLY A 167 -1.07 -5.09 -17.52
N LYS A 168 -1.29 -5.97 -18.48
CA LYS A 168 -2.49 -5.88 -19.31
C LYS A 168 -3.78 -5.82 -18.48
N LEU A 169 -3.81 -6.46 -17.29
CA LEU A 169 -4.99 -6.49 -16.42
C LEU A 169 -5.42 -5.11 -15.91
N LEU A 170 -4.50 -4.23 -15.59
CA LEU A 170 -4.82 -2.89 -15.05
C LEU A 170 -4.96 -1.82 -16.14
N THR A 171 -4.40 -2.05 -17.32
CA THR A 171 -4.34 -1.06 -18.41
C THR A 171 -5.29 -1.32 -19.57
N ARG A 172 -6.00 -2.46 -19.56
CA ARG A 172 -6.99 -2.80 -20.61
C ARG A 172 -8.21 -1.91 -20.53
N GLU A 173 -8.82 -1.69 -21.70
CA GLU A 173 -10.04 -0.88 -21.87
C GLU A 173 -11.26 -1.74 -22.28
N ASP A 174 -11.04 -3.03 -22.59
CA ASP A 174 -12.05 -3.94 -23.13
C ASP A 174 -12.78 -4.76 -22.04
N TYR A 175 -12.98 -4.17 -20.89
CA TYR A 175 -13.80 -4.75 -19.84
C TYR A 175 -15.29 -4.61 -20.15
N ASP A 176 -16.10 -5.53 -19.57
CA ASP A 176 -17.55 -5.57 -19.68
C ASP A 176 -18.25 -4.40 -18.94
N GLN A 177 -17.61 -3.87 -17.94
CA GLN A 177 -18.10 -2.80 -17.08
C GLN A 177 -17.10 -1.67 -16.94
N MET A 178 -17.62 -0.45 -16.78
CA MET A 178 -16.84 0.72 -16.39
C MET A 178 -16.92 0.92 -14.88
N LEU A 179 -15.89 1.53 -14.32
CA LEU A 179 -15.88 2.00 -12.93
C LEU A 179 -16.07 3.52 -12.92
N GLY A 180 -17.30 3.97 -12.64
CA GLY A 180 -17.66 5.35 -12.87
C GLY A 180 -17.52 5.72 -14.35
N GLU A 181 -16.67 6.68 -14.67
CA GLU A 181 -16.32 7.08 -16.04
C GLU A 181 -15.08 6.38 -16.61
N PHE A 182 -14.44 5.52 -15.81
CA PHE A 182 -13.15 4.90 -16.17
C PHE A 182 -13.33 3.54 -16.85
N HIS A 183 -12.70 3.38 -18.02
CA HIS A 183 -12.61 2.11 -18.74
C HIS A 183 -11.45 1.25 -18.23
N ARG A 184 -10.34 1.89 -17.81
CA ARG A 184 -9.15 1.19 -17.32
C ARG A 184 -9.15 1.11 -15.79
N PRO A 185 -8.93 -0.08 -15.21
CA PRO A 185 -8.82 -0.24 -13.76
C PRO A 185 -7.77 0.68 -13.11
N VAL A 186 -6.65 0.94 -13.79
CA VAL A 186 -5.58 1.79 -13.27
C VAL A 186 -6.03 3.24 -13.07
N ASP A 187 -6.86 3.76 -13.97
CA ASP A 187 -7.34 5.14 -13.87
C ASP A 187 -8.36 5.28 -12.72
N ALA A 188 -9.25 4.29 -12.61
CA ALA A 188 -10.18 4.22 -11.48
C ALA A 188 -9.45 4.15 -10.13
N ILE A 189 -8.39 3.33 -10.02
CA ILE A 189 -7.57 3.25 -8.82
C ILE A 189 -6.88 4.60 -8.54
N ALA A 190 -6.29 5.23 -9.55
CA ALA A 190 -5.59 6.51 -9.40
C ALA A 190 -6.54 7.64 -8.95
N ASP A 191 -7.77 7.65 -9.44
CA ASP A 191 -8.79 8.64 -9.05
C ASP A 191 -9.15 8.53 -7.56
N THR A 192 -9.07 7.35 -6.97
CA THR A 192 -9.33 7.18 -5.54
C THR A 192 -8.30 7.86 -4.64
N LYS A 193 -7.17 8.32 -5.17
CA LYS A 193 -6.06 8.98 -4.43
C LYS A 193 -5.63 8.16 -3.20
N PRO A 194 -5.24 6.88 -3.39
CA PRO A 194 -4.92 5.97 -2.31
C PRO A 194 -3.64 6.35 -1.58
#